data_744cc4db766edcaa17c56ca63b7ed2e8
#
_entry.id   744cc4db766edcaa17c56ca63b7ed2e8
#
_cell.length_a   1.000
_cell.length_b   1.000
_cell.length_c   1.000
_cell.angle_alpha   90.00
_cell.angle_beta   90.00
_cell.angle_gamma   90.00
#
_symmetry.space_group_name_H-M   'P 1'
#
loop_
_entity.id
_entity.type
_entity.pdbx_description
1 polymer ?
#
loop_
_entity_poly.entity_id
_entity_poly.type
_entity_poly.pdbx_seq_one_letter_code
_entity_poly.pdbx_strand_id
1 'polypeptide(L)'
;MVSHPAVYLTNHLYIYLLLHRGNHVAIFKEAGLDVRRYRYYNAKTNGLDYGGMLEDLDGAPDGSIILLHACAHNPTGCDPTMEQWKAISDKIGAKSHHVFFDSAYQGFASGDAEADASALRLFVEEGHNVALAQSFAKNFGLYGERTGTFSVVTNSPEEREAVMSQLRLIIRPMYSSPPIHGANIVRTVLDDAGLTDQYYGECRTMANRIQSMRTLLVDKLQAAGSTHDWSHVTGQIGMFAYTGMASDMCDELTSKYSIFLTRDGRISLAGLNDGNVEYVANAIHAVTDGKSITA
;
A
#
# COMPACT_ATOMS: atom_id res chain seq x y z
N MET A 1 26.89 4.97 -39.17
CA MET A 1 26.77 4.20 -37.91
C MET A 1 27.16 5.13 -36.77
N VAL A 2 26.19 5.72 -36.09
CA VAL A 2 26.44 6.51 -34.89
C VAL A 2 26.23 5.58 -33.73
N SER A 3 27.35 5.17 -33.11
CA SER A 3 27.32 4.38 -31.88
C SER A 3 26.74 5.27 -30.76
N HIS A 4 25.50 5.01 -30.37
CA HIS A 4 24.99 5.54 -29.09
C HIS A 4 25.80 4.88 -27.99
N PRO A 5 26.37 5.64 -27.04
CA PRO A 5 26.93 5.04 -25.87
C PRO A 5 25.76 4.43 -25.09
N ALA A 6 25.69 3.11 -25.04
CA ALA A 6 24.90 2.45 -24.04
C ALA A 6 25.46 2.93 -22.69
N VAL A 7 24.70 3.71 -21.96
CA VAL A 7 25.01 4.04 -20.56
C VAL A 7 24.87 2.69 -19.83
N TYR A 8 25.95 1.95 -19.75
CA TYR A 8 26.07 0.84 -18.83
C TYR A 8 26.04 1.47 -17.43
N LEU A 9 24.89 1.43 -16.80
CA LEU A 9 24.78 1.63 -15.36
C LEU A 9 25.55 0.48 -14.71
N THR A 10 26.85 0.67 -14.48
CA THR A 10 27.75 -0.29 -13.84
C THR A 10 27.51 -0.37 -12.33
N ASN A 11 26.55 0.36 -11.80
CA ASN A 11 26.13 0.28 -10.41
C ASN A 11 24.89 -0.61 -10.33
N HIS A 12 24.96 -1.67 -9.53
CA HIS A 12 23.78 -2.45 -9.17
C HIS A 12 22.75 -1.51 -8.56
N LEU A 13 21.61 -1.32 -9.24
CA LEU A 13 20.50 -0.55 -8.68
C LEU A 13 19.82 -1.42 -7.61
N TYR A 14 19.86 -0.93 -6.38
CA TYR A 14 19.15 -1.54 -5.27
C TYR A 14 17.75 -0.96 -5.17
N ILE A 15 16.76 -1.83 -4.95
CA ILE A 15 15.43 -1.40 -4.55
C ILE A 15 15.11 -1.95 -3.16
N TYR A 16 14.71 -1.06 -2.27
CA TYR A 16 14.31 -1.37 -0.92
C TYR A 16 12.79 -1.43 -0.83
N LEU A 17 12.28 -2.59 -0.42
CA LEU A 17 10.86 -2.90 -0.36
C LEU A 17 10.39 -3.03 1.08
N LEU A 18 9.13 -2.66 1.30
CA LEU A 18 8.33 -2.99 2.48
C LEU A 18 8.09 -4.49 2.62
N LEU A 19 7.61 -4.89 3.78
CA LEU A 19 7.24 -6.26 4.11
C LEU A 19 6.29 -6.87 3.07
N HIS A 20 6.60 -8.08 2.64
CA HIS A 20 5.78 -9.10 1.98
C HIS A 20 4.64 -8.71 1.02
N ARG A 21 4.95 -8.03 -0.09
CA ARG A 21 4.19 -8.30 -1.31
C ARG A 21 5.07 -9.13 -2.25
N GLY A 22 4.77 -10.40 -2.38
CA GLY A 22 5.45 -11.30 -3.33
C GLY A 22 5.47 -10.74 -4.75
N ASN A 23 4.45 -9.94 -5.13
CA ASN A 23 4.37 -9.32 -6.44
C ASN A 23 5.46 -8.26 -6.68
N HIS A 24 5.72 -7.36 -5.74
CA HIS A 24 6.79 -6.36 -5.89
C HIS A 24 8.16 -7.02 -6.03
N VAL A 25 8.44 -8.03 -5.19
CA VAL A 25 9.71 -8.78 -5.26
C VAL A 25 9.90 -9.42 -6.63
N ALA A 26 8.87 -10.07 -7.17
CA ALA A 26 8.94 -10.69 -8.48
C ALA A 26 9.15 -9.65 -9.59
N ILE A 27 8.33 -8.57 -9.61
CA ILE A 27 8.41 -7.51 -10.62
C ILE A 27 9.82 -6.91 -10.68
N PHE A 28 10.37 -6.51 -9.53
CA PHE A 28 11.65 -5.81 -9.52
C PHE A 28 12.84 -6.73 -9.75
N LYS A 29 12.77 -8.00 -9.34
CA LYS A 29 13.78 -9.00 -9.70
C LYS A 29 13.80 -9.27 -11.20
N GLU A 30 12.63 -9.43 -11.83
CA GLU A 30 12.51 -9.59 -13.28
C GLU A 30 12.97 -8.35 -14.04
N ALA A 31 12.86 -7.17 -13.45
CA ALA A 31 13.43 -5.94 -13.98
C ALA A 31 14.97 -5.82 -13.81
N GLY A 32 15.60 -6.81 -13.20
CA GLY A 32 17.05 -6.87 -13.01
C GLY A 32 17.59 -6.07 -11.82
N LEU A 33 16.71 -5.67 -10.87
CA LEU A 33 17.12 -4.94 -9.68
C LEU A 33 17.54 -5.89 -8.54
N ASP A 34 18.51 -5.49 -7.74
CA ASP A 34 18.84 -6.17 -6.48
C ASP A 34 17.84 -5.77 -5.40
N VAL A 35 16.93 -6.69 -5.09
CA VAL A 35 15.81 -6.44 -4.18
C VAL A 35 16.25 -6.67 -2.75
N ARG A 36 16.20 -5.61 -1.94
CA ARG A 36 16.45 -5.59 -0.50
C ARG A 36 15.17 -5.33 0.26
N ARG A 37 15.20 -5.49 1.58
CA ARG A 37 14.06 -5.20 2.45
C ARG A 37 14.49 -4.26 3.54
N TYR A 38 13.57 -3.37 3.95
CA TYR A 38 13.71 -2.58 5.15
C TYR A 38 12.64 -2.98 6.17
N ARG A 39 12.94 -2.79 7.44
CA ARG A 39 12.00 -3.02 8.53
C ARG A 39 10.88 -2.00 8.46
N TYR A 40 9.66 -2.44 8.57
CA TYR A 40 8.48 -1.57 8.51
C TYR A 40 7.46 -1.87 9.60
N TYR A 41 7.31 -3.14 9.97
CA TYR A 41 6.32 -3.57 10.94
C TYR A 41 6.99 -4.27 12.11
N ASN A 42 6.57 -3.88 13.33
CA ASN A 42 7.01 -4.51 14.56
C ASN A 42 5.88 -5.39 15.10
N ALA A 43 6.03 -6.70 15.00
CA ALA A 43 5.04 -7.67 15.45
C ALA A 43 4.79 -7.62 16.98
N LYS A 44 5.75 -7.12 17.77
CA LYS A 44 5.58 -7.01 19.23
C LYS A 44 4.65 -5.88 19.64
N THR A 45 4.59 -4.82 18.84
CA THR A 45 3.74 -3.64 19.08
C THR A 45 2.54 -3.58 18.15
N ASN A 46 2.43 -4.51 17.20
CA ASN A 46 1.45 -4.49 16.10
C ASN A 46 1.39 -3.14 15.37
N GLY A 47 2.53 -2.47 15.22
CA GLY A 47 2.65 -1.13 14.69
C GLY A 47 3.84 -0.92 13.75
N LEU A 48 4.06 0.33 13.35
CA LEU A 48 5.20 0.72 12.53
C LEU A 48 6.53 0.53 13.29
N ASP A 49 7.50 -0.15 12.68
CA ASP A 49 8.90 -0.17 13.14
C ASP A 49 9.65 1.05 12.59
N TYR A 50 9.26 2.22 13.10
CA TYR A 50 9.77 3.49 12.60
C TYR A 50 11.30 3.63 12.77
N GLY A 51 11.84 3.23 13.94
CA GLY A 51 13.27 3.27 14.18
C GLY A 51 14.05 2.34 13.26
N GLY A 52 13.58 1.11 13.13
CA GLY A 52 14.17 0.13 12.22
C GLY A 52 14.12 0.55 10.76
N MET A 53 13.03 1.18 10.34
CA MET A 53 12.90 1.74 8.99
C MET A 53 13.97 2.81 8.73
N LEU A 54 14.12 3.79 9.63
CA LEU A 54 15.10 4.86 9.46
C LEU A 54 16.54 4.35 9.43
N GLU A 55 16.88 3.37 10.29
CA GLU A 55 18.20 2.72 10.30
C GLU A 55 18.50 2.01 8.98
N ASP A 56 17.52 1.26 8.44
CA ASP A 56 17.70 0.51 7.20
C ASP A 56 17.80 1.45 5.98
N LEU A 57 17.04 2.56 5.98
CA LEU A 57 17.16 3.59 4.94
C LEU A 57 18.53 4.30 5.00
N ASP A 58 19.06 4.55 6.18
CA ASP A 58 20.39 5.11 6.36
C ASP A 58 21.51 4.14 5.93
N GLY A 59 21.31 2.86 6.18
CA GLY A 59 22.23 1.78 5.77
C GLY A 59 22.17 1.45 4.28
N ALA A 60 21.15 1.89 3.54
CA ALA A 60 21.03 1.64 2.12
C ALA A 60 22.12 2.39 1.32
N PRO A 61 22.68 1.81 0.23
CA PRO A 61 23.59 2.52 -0.65
C PRO A 61 22.94 3.78 -1.22
N ASP A 62 23.72 4.86 -1.34
CA ASP A 62 23.23 6.13 -1.90
C ASP A 62 22.66 5.93 -3.32
N GLY A 63 21.60 6.65 -3.64
CA GLY A 63 20.91 6.52 -4.92
C GLY A 63 20.05 5.25 -5.06
N SER A 64 19.80 4.50 -3.99
CA SER A 64 18.86 3.35 -4.01
C SER A 64 17.45 3.81 -4.34
N ILE A 65 16.63 2.91 -4.88
CA ILE A 65 15.19 3.13 -5.05
C ILE A 65 14.48 2.70 -3.78
N ILE A 66 13.64 3.56 -3.21
CA ILE A 66 12.83 3.27 -2.03
C ILE A 66 11.37 3.18 -2.44
N LEU A 67 10.79 1.98 -2.32
CA LEU A 67 9.36 1.77 -2.55
C LEU A 67 8.59 2.07 -1.27
N LEU A 68 7.62 2.96 -1.39
CA LEU A 68 6.73 3.39 -0.31
C LEU A 68 5.26 3.14 -0.71
N HIS A 69 4.38 2.91 0.26
CA HIS A 69 2.95 2.98 0.04
C HIS A 69 2.44 4.37 0.44
N ALA A 70 1.67 5.03 -0.42
CA ALA A 70 1.19 6.38 -0.15
C ALA A 70 0.22 6.44 1.04
N CYS A 71 -0.64 5.42 1.17
CA CYS A 71 -1.58 5.25 2.27
C CYS A 71 -2.03 3.79 2.37
N ALA A 72 -2.63 3.43 3.52
CA ALA A 72 -3.18 2.11 3.80
C ALA A 72 -2.20 0.98 3.47
N HIS A 73 -1.05 0.97 4.14
CA HIS A 73 0.00 0.00 3.89
C HIS A 73 -0.54 -1.43 3.86
N ASN A 74 -0.30 -2.14 2.80
CA ASN A 74 -0.70 -3.54 2.67
C ASN A 74 0.52 -4.46 2.93
N PRO A 75 0.49 -5.33 3.95
CA PRO A 75 -0.74 -5.86 4.59
C PRO A 75 -1.15 -5.20 5.91
N THR A 76 -0.33 -4.35 6.52
CA THR A 76 -0.43 -4.01 7.94
C THR A 76 -1.48 -2.94 8.29
N GLY A 77 -1.84 -2.07 7.34
CA GLY A 77 -2.69 -0.90 7.62
C GLY A 77 -2.04 0.15 8.54
N CYS A 78 -0.75 0.02 8.83
CA CYS A 78 0.01 0.97 9.64
C CYS A 78 0.70 1.97 8.74
N ASP A 79 0.33 3.23 8.82
CA ASP A 79 0.95 4.30 8.05
C ASP A 79 1.76 5.22 8.98
N PRO A 80 2.89 5.80 8.53
CA PRO A 80 3.61 6.82 9.27
C PRO A 80 2.76 8.07 9.51
N THR A 81 2.97 8.77 10.64
CA THR A 81 2.41 10.11 10.85
C THR A 81 3.09 11.13 9.91
N MET A 82 2.53 12.34 9.78
CA MET A 82 3.13 13.37 8.93
C MET A 82 4.53 13.78 9.41
N GLU A 83 4.77 13.79 10.73
CA GLU A 83 6.10 14.04 11.31
C GLU A 83 7.07 12.93 10.96
N GLN A 84 6.60 11.68 10.99
CA GLN A 84 7.41 10.53 10.58
C GLN A 84 7.69 10.54 9.07
N TRP A 85 6.68 10.88 8.25
CA TRP A 85 6.85 11.07 6.80
C TRP A 85 7.90 12.14 6.49
N LYS A 86 7.88 13.26 7.24
CA LYS A 86 8.90 14.31 7.09
C LYS A 86 10.31 13.78 7.38
N ALA A 87 10.49 13.05 8.46
CA ALA A 87 11.79 12.48 8.81
C ALA A 87 12.25 11.40 7.81
N ILE A 88 11.33 10.61 7.25
CA ILE A 88 11.62 9.65 6.18
C ILE A 88 12.06 10.39 4.92
N SER A 89 11.38 11.48 4.55
CA SER A 89 11.74 12.34 3.42
C SER A 89 13.13 12.93 3.57
N ASP A 90 13.44 13.48 4.74
CA ASP A 90 14.77 14.03 5.06
C ASP A 90 15.88 12.98 4.91
N LYS A 91 15.63 11.76 5.42
CA LYS A 91 16.58 10.66 5.31
C LYS A 91 16.82 10.24 3.86
N ILE A 92 15.75 10.13 3.09
CA ILE A 92 15.79 9.80 1.66
C ILE A 92 16.55 10.87 0.87
N GLY A 93 16.28 12.15 1.15
CA GLY A 93 16.96 13.27 0.51
C GLY A 93 18.46 13.31 0.82
N ALA A 94 18.83 13.09 2.08
CA ALA A 94 20.23 13.09 2.52
C ALA A 94 21.11 12.05 1.79
N LYS A 95 20.49 10.95 1.32
CA LYS A 95 21.17 9.86 0.60
C LYS A 95 20.88 9.86 -0.90
N SER A 96 20.22 10.88 -1.42
CA SER A 96 19.83 10.99 -2.83
C SER A 96 19.09 9.75 -3.35
N HIS A 97 18.27 9.12 -2.50
CA HIS A 97 17.47 7.98 -2.90
C HIS A 97 16.35 8.40 -3.86
N HIS A 98 15.97 7.50 -4.76
CA HIS A 98 14.83 7.66 -5.64
C HIS A 98 13.56 7.13 -4.98
N VAL A 99 12.51 7.92 -5.01
CA VAL A 99 11.23 7.58 -4.37
C VAL A 99 10.29 6.93 -5.37
N PHE A 100 9.75 5.77 -5.02
CA PHE A 100 8.71 5.11 -5.79
C PHE A 100 7.48 4.85 -4.91
N PHE A 101 6.40 5.56 -5.15
CA PHE A 101 5.13 5.34 -4.45
C PHE A 101 4.23 4.34 -5.18
N ASP A 102 3.73 3.34 -4.43
CA ASP A 102 2.55 2.54 -4.81
C ASP A 102 1.32 3.15 -4.11
N SER A 103 0.34 3.58 -4.90
CA SER A 103 -0.91 4.18 -4.41
C SER A 103 -2.11 3.42 -4.97
N ALA A 104 -2.72 2.58 -4.14
CA ALA A 104 -3.84 1.76 -4.55
C ALA A 104 -5.15 2.05 -3.80
N TYR A 105 -5.11 2.93 -2.80
CA TYR A 105 -6.23 3.11 -1.86
C TYR A 105 -6.62 4.57 -1.63
N GLN A 106 -6.13 5.50 -2.44
CA GLN A 106 -6.45 6.92 -2.31
C GLN A 106 -7.96 7.16 -2.35
N GLY A 107 -8.49 7.93 -1.41
CA GLY A 107 -9.91 8.18 -1.19
C GLY A 107 -10.65 7.02 -0.51
N PHE A 108 -10.05 5.84 -0.48
CA PHE A 108 -10.62 4.64 0.12
C PHE A 108 -9.97 4.26 1.46
N ALA A 109 -8.80 4.82 1.77
CA ALA A 109 -8.11 4.57 3.03
C ALA A 109 -8.78 5.32 4.19
N SER A 110 -8.86 6.64 4.11
CA SER A 110 -9.48 7.51 5.12
C SER A 110 -10.89 8.00 4.75
N GLY A 111 -11.28 7.90 3.47
CA GLY A 111 -12.48 8.55 2.93
C GLY A 111 -12.23 10.00 2.47
N ASP A 112 -10.99 10.47 2.56
CA ASP A 112 -10.52 11.77 2.08
C ASP A 112 -9.32 11.57 1.15
N ALA A 113 -9.54 11.81 -0.14
CA ALA A 113 -8.52 11.61 -1.16
C ALA A 113 -7.32 12.56 -1.02
N GLU A 114 -7.54 13.76 -0.45
CA GLU A 114 -6.49 14.74 -0.20
C GLU A 114 -5.60 14.31 0.98
N ALA A 115 -6.22 13.86 2.07
CA ALA A 115 -5.51 13.31 3.21
C ALA A 115 -4.70 12.05 2.83
N ASP A 116 -5.28 11.16 2.02
CA ASP A 116 -4.59 9.93 1.57
C ASP A 116 -3.40 10.20 0.63
N ALA A 117 -3.33 11.39 0.01
CA ALA A 117 -2.23 11.83 -0.84
C ALA A 117 -1.20 12.71 -0.11
N SER A 118 -1.37 13.00 1.16
CA SER A 118 -0.54 13.98 1.90
C SER A 118 0.94 13.61 1.93
N ALA A 119 1.27 12.33 2.14
CA ALA A 119 2.65 11.85 2.10
C ALA A 119 3.28 12.07 0.71
N LEU A 120 2.57 11.71 -0.35
CA LEU A 120 3.03 11.91 -1.74
C LEU A 120 3.30 13.39 -2.03
N ARG A 121 2.38 14.28 -1.63
CA ARG A 121 2.53 15.72 -1.82
C ARG A 121 3.73 16.29 -1.07
N LEU A 122 3.90 15.90 0.19
CA LEU A 122 5.07 16.28 0.98
C LEU A 122 6.37 16.00 0.24
N PHE A 123 6.53 14.79 -0.32
CA PHE A 123 7.75 14.45 -1.04
C PHE A 123 7.94 15.26 -2.32
N VAL A 124 6.88 15.58 -3.05
CA VAL A 124 6.94 16.44 -4.23
C VAL A 124 7.29 17.89 -3.83
N GLU A 125 6.68 18.43 -2.78
CA GLU A 125 6.93 19.76 -2.25
C GLU A 125 8.38 19.92 -1.74
N GLU A 126 8.97 18.85 -1.20
CA GLU A 126 10.37 18.81 -0.77
C GLU A 126 11.36 18.57 -1.91
N GLY A 127 10.88 18.49 -3.14
CA GLY A 127 11.72 18.45 -4.35
C GLY A 127 12.24 17.06 -4.71
N HIS A 128 11.65 15.98 -4.17
CA HIS A 128 12.01 14.64 -4.59
C HIS A 128 11.54 14.32 -6.01
N ASN A 129 12.36 13.62 -6.77
CA ASN A 129 11.98 13.03 -8.05
C ASN A 129 11.13 11.77 -7.79
N VAL A 130 9.83 11.97 -7.65
CA VAL A 130 8.89 10.91 -7.31
C VAL A 130 8.44 10.16 -8.56
N ALA A 131 8.52 8.82 -8.52
CA ALA A 131 7.77 7.93 -9.41
C ALA A 131 6.53 7.42 -8.66
N LEU A 132 5.36 7.47 -9.28
CA LEU A 132 4.08 7.07 -8.73
C LEU A 132 3.40 6.04 -9.62
N ALA A 133 3.12 4.87 -9.06
CA ALA A 133 2.19 3.89 -9.63
C ALA A 133 0.85 3.97 -8.89
N GLN A 134 -0.19 4.47 -9.55
CA GLN A 134 -1.52 4.66 -8.98
C GLN A 134 -2.52 3.71 -9.63
N SER A 135 -3.26 2.96 -8.81
CA SER A 135 -4.26 2.01 -9.26
C SER A 135 -5.67 2.53 -9.03
N PHE A 136 -6.52 2.37 -10.03
CA PHE A 136 -7.96 2.63 -9.93
C PHE A 136 -8.80 1.34 -9.74
N ALA A 137 -8.13 0.21 -9.50
CA ALA A 137 -8.81 -1.07 -9.33
C ALA A 137 -9.74 -1.09 -8.11
N LYS A 138 -9.34 -0.49 -6.97
CA LYS A 138 -10.11 -0.53 -5.71
C LYS A 138 -11.07 0.65 -5.60
N ASN A 139 -10.55 1.86 -5.64
CA ASN A 139 -11.32 3.09 -5.41
C ASN A 139 -12.39 3.35 -6.49
N PHE A 140 -12.17 2.93 -7.74
CA PHE A 140 -13.17 2.96 -8.80
C PHE A 140 -13.87 1.60 -9.06
N GLY A 141 -13.51 0.55 -8.32
CA GLY A 141 -14.07 -0.80 -8.56
C GLY A 141 -13.64 -1.44 -9.89
N LEU A 142 -12.60 -0.93 -10.54
CA LEU A 142 -12.17 -1.33 -11.90
C LEU A 142 -11.15 -2.48 -11.87
N TYR A 143 -11.36 -3.50 -11.04
CA TYR A 143 -10.45 -4.64 -10.90
C TYR A 143 -10.20 -5.37 -12.21
N GLY A 144 -11.25 -5.59 -13.00
CA GLY A 144 -11.22 -6.29 -14.29
C GLY A 144 -10.65 -5.45 -15.42
N GLU A 145 -10.77 -4.14 -15.37
CA GLU A 145 -10.33 -3.21 -16.41
C GLU A 145 -8.82 -2.98 -16.43
N ARG A 146 -8.12 -3.38 -15.38
CA ARG A 146 -6.65 -3.24 -15.27
C ARG A 146 -6.17 -1.82 -15.51
N THR A 147 -6.83 -0.84 -14.88
CA THR A 147 -6.60 0.59 -15.08
C THR A 147 -5.80 1.21 -13.94
N GLY A 148 -4.83 2.02 -14.31
CA GLY A 148 -3.99 2.80 -13.40
C GLY A 148 -3.20 3.84 -14.18
N THR A 149 -2.44 4.67 -13.45
CA THR A 149 -1.52 5.65 -14.04
C THR A 149 -0.12 5.42 -13.50
N PHE A 150 0.87 5.76 -14.33
CA PHE A 150 2.25 5.90 -13.91
C PHE A 150 2.68 7.35 -14.17
N SER A 151 3.14 8.02 -13.13
CA SER A 151 3.56 9.42 -13.17
C SER A 151 5.00 9.55 -12.66
N VAL A 152 5.75 10.46 -13.24
CA VAL A 152 7.14 10.75 -12.82
C VAL A 152 7.29 12.27 -12.72
N VAL A 153 7.79 12.73 -11.57
CA VAL A 153 8.21 14.13 -11.39
C VAL A 153 9.58 14.28 -12.01
N THR A 154 9.73 15.32 -12.84
CA THR A 154 10.99 15.64 -13.55
C THR A 154 11.40 17.07 -13.25
N ASN A 155 12.70 17.37 -13.33
CA ASN A 155 13.24 18.68 -12.97
C ASN A 155 13.13 19.72 -14.11
N SER A 156 12.87 19.27 -15.34
CA SER A 156 12.74 20.17 -16.49
C SER A 156 11.83 19.60 -17.59
N PRO A 157 11.33 20.45 -18.50
CA PRO A 157 10.60 19.99 -19.68
C PRO A 157 11.44 19.07 -20.58
N GLU A 158 12.74 19.31 -20.69
CA GLU A 158 13.68 18.50 -21.50
C GLU A 158 13.82 17.10 -20.90
N GLU A 159 13.97 17.00 -19.59
CA GLU A 159 14.00 15.72 -18.87
C GLU A 159 12.68 14.95 -19.05
N ARG A 160 11.54 15.65 -18.94
CA ARG A 160 10.22 15.05 -19.19
C ARG A 160 10.12 14.41 -20.57
N GLU A 161 10.55 15.12 -21.62
CA GLU A 161 10.52 14.59 -22.98
C GLU A 161 11.46 13.38 -23.14
N ALA A 162 12.64 13.43 -22.51
CA ALA A 162 13.59 12.32 -22.52
C ALA A 162 12.99 11.07 -21.83
N VAL A 163 12.44 11.23 -20.62
CA VAL A 163 11.77 10.16 -19.87
C VAL A 163 10.59 9.60 -20.66
N MET A 164 9.73 10.46 -21.20
CA MET A 164 8.59 10.05 -22.01
C MET A 164 9.02 9.27 -23.26
N SER A 165 10.09 9.68 -23.92
CA SER A 165 10.66 8.98 -25.07
C SER A 165 11.09 7.55 -24.70
N GLN A 166 11.80 7.38 -23.59
CA GLN A 166 12.23 6.05 -23.09
C GLN A 166 11.04 5.17 -22.69
N LEU A 167 10.05 5.72 -21.98
CA LEU A 167 8.83 4.99 -21.64
C LEU A 167 8.10 4.47 -22.88
N ARG A 168 7.98 5.27 -23.94
CA ARG A 168 7.37 4.84 -25.20
C ARG A 168 8.12 3.67 -25.85
N LEU A 169 9.45 3.67 -25.80
CA LEU A 169 10.28 2.57 -26.31
C LEU A 169 10.07 1.28 -25.53
N ILE A 170 9.88 1.36 -24.21
CA ILE A 170 9.62 0.21 -23.34
C ILE A 170 8.17 -0.29 -23.53
N ILE A 171 7.20 0.61 -23.54
CA ILE A 171 5.77 0.28 -23.64
C ILE A 171 5.45 -0.41 -24.97
N ARG A 172 6.06 0.06 -26.07
CA ARG A 172 5.76 -0.43 -27.41
C ARG A 172 5.90 -1.95 -27.56
N PRO A 173 7.00 -2.58 -27.16
CA PRO A 173 7.13 -4.05 -27.22
C PRO A 173 6.39 -4.80 -26.09
N MET A 174 6.08 -4.15 -24.95
CA MET A 174 5.41 -4.83 -23.84
C MET A 174 3.92 -5.09 -24.13
N TYR A 175 3.17 -4.05 -24.50
CA TYR A 175 1.72 -4.15 -24.77
C TYR A 175 1.21 -3.14 -25.83
N SER A 176 2.09 -2.38 -26.44
CA SER A 176 1.79 -1.41 -27.51
C SER A 176 0.85 -0.28 -27.06
N SER A 177 -0.44 -0.58 -26.90
CA SER A 177 -1.46 0.37 -26.42
C SER A 177 -2.39 -0.35 -25.45
N PRO A 178 -2.63 0.17 -24.26
CA PRO A 178 -3.57 -0.40 -23.32
C PRO A 178 -5.02 -0.21 -23.80
N PRO A 179 -5.97 -1.05 -23.33
CA PRO A 179 -7.40 -0.77 -23.49
C PRO A 179 -7.76 0.58 -22.87
N ILE A 180 -8.60 1.36 -23.58
CA ILE A 180 -8.94 2.72 -23.15
C ILE A 180 -10.21 2.79 -22.29
N HIS A 181 -11.01 1.73 -22.24
CA HIS A 181 -12.32 1.74 -21.60
C HIS A 181 -12.26 2.16 -20.12
N GLY A 182 -11.44 1.49 -19.32
CA GLY A 182 -11.30 1.83 -17.89
C GLY A 182 -10.77 3.24 -17.65
N ALA A 183 -9.82 3.71 -18.48
CA ALA A 183 -9.33 5.07 -18.40
C ALA A 183 -10.42 6.11 -18.73
N ASN A 184 -11.28 5.83 -19.71
CA ASN A 184 -12.41 6.68 -20.03
C ASN A 184 -13.45 6.75 -18.91
N ILE A 185 -13.70 5.65 -18.18
CA ILE A 185 -14.58 5.66 -17.00
C ILE A 185 -14.03 6.63 -15.95
N VAL A 186 -12.75 6.46 -15.57
CA VAL A 186 -12.10 7.34 -14.59
C VAL A 186 -12.14 8.80 -15.03
N ARG A 187 -11.79 9.05 -16.29
CA ARG A 187 -11.81 10.38 -16.86
C ARG A 187 -13.21 11.01 -16.83
N THR A 188 -14.24 10.27 -17.25
CA THR A 188 -15.63 10.76 -17.25
C THR A 188 -16.07 11.19 -15.86
N VAL A 189 -15.71 10.43 -14.82
CA VAL A 189 -16.05 10.76 -13.44
C VAL A 189 -15.28 11.99 -12.97
N LEU A 190 -13.96 12.07 -13.25
CA LEU A 190 -13.11 13.13 -12.72
C LEU A 190 -13.18 14.44 -13.53
N ASP A 191 -13.62 14.41 -14.79
CA ASP A 191 -13.82 15.61 -15.62
C ASP A 191 -15.17 16.31 -15.35
N ASP A 192 -16.12 15.64 -14.67
CA ASP A 192 -17.43 16.20 -14.30
C ASP A 192 -17.48 16.48 -12.79
N ALA A 193 -17.69 17.73 -12.41
CA ALA A 193 -17.68 18.15 -11.01
C ALA A 193 -18.76 17.45 -10.17
N GLY A 194 -19.97 17.22 -10.73
CA GLY A 194 -21.05 16.53 -10.02
C GLY A 194 -20.75 15.05 -9.77
N LEU A 195 -20.20 14.36 -10.77
CA LEU A 195 -19.77 12.97 -10.63
C LEU A 195 -18.57 12.85 -9.69
N THR A 196 -17.64 13.79 -9.72
CA THR A 196 -16.49 13.84 -8.80
C THR A 196 -16.95 13.98 -7.35
N ASP A 197 -17.87 14.89 -7.07
CA ASP A 197 -18.41 15.09 -5.72
C ASP A 197 -19.15 13.83 -5.23
N GLN A 198 -19.96 13.23 -6.08
CA GLN A 198 -20.64 11.97 -5.78
C GLN A 198 -19.62 10.85 -5.49
N TYR A 199 -18.61 10.68 -6.34
CA TYR A 199 -17.57 9.69 -6.19
C TYR A 199 -16.83 9.82 -4.86
N TYR A 200 -16.40 11.01 -4.47
CA TYR A 200 -15.74 11.22 -3.17
C TYR A 200 -16.70 10.97 -1.98
N GLY A 201 -17.98 11.32 -2.13
CA GLY A 201 -19.01 10.99 -1.14
C GLY A 201 -19.19 9.48 -0.93
N GLU A 202 -19.18 8.73 -2.01
CA GLU A 202 -19.29 7.25 -1.99
C GLU A 202 -18.01 6.61 -1.41
N CYS A 203 -16.82 7.09 -1.77
CA CYS A 203 -15.55 6.64 -1.18
C CYS A 203 -15.55 6.84 0.35
N ARG A 204 -16.00 8.00 0.82
CA ARG A 204 -16.12 8.29 2.25
C ARG A 204 -17.10 7.35 2.95
N THR A 205 -18.23 7.05 2.32
CA THR A 205 -19.21 6.11 2.84
C THR A 205 -18.61 4.71 2.99
N MET A 206 -17.87 4.24 1.99
CA MET A 206 -17.22 2.93 2.03
C MET A 206 -16.10 2.88 3.10
N ALA A 207 -15.28 3.91 3.20
CA ALA A 207 -14.23 4.00 4.23
C ALA A 207 -14.82 4.00 5.65
N ASN A 208 -15.84 4.80 5.89
CA ASN A 208 -16.54 4.87 7.17
C ASN A 208 -17.16 3.52 7.55
N ARG A 209 -17.75 2.81 6.58
CA ARG A 209 -18.29 1.47 6.82
C ARG A 209 -17.19 0.49 7.25
N ILE A 210 -16.04 0.50 6.61
CA ILE A 210 -14.92 -0.36 6.99
C ILE A 210 -14.43 -0.02 8.39
N GLN A 211 -14.32 1.27 8.72
CA GLN A 211 -13.93 1.71 10.07
C GLN A 211 -14.96 1.28 11.13
N SER A 212 -16.24 1.36 10.83
CA SER A 212 -17.30 0.85 11.73
C SER A 212 -17.18 -0.66 11.95
N MET A 213 -16.83 -1.42 10.91
CA MET A 213 -16.62 -2.87 11.05
C MET A 213 -15.38 -3.22 11.88
N ARG A 214 -14.32 -2.37 11.85
CA ARG A 214 -13.16 -2.52 12.75
C ARG A 214 -13.58 -2.40 14.22
N THR A 215 -14.28 -1.33 14.54
CA THR A 215 -14.77 -1.08 15.89
C THR A 215 -15.70 -2.20 16.35
N LEU A 216 -16.68 -2.56 15.52
CA LEU A 216 -17.64 -3.60 15.85
C LEU A 216 -16.98 -4.97 16.05
N LEU A 217 -15.96 -5.32 15.25
CA LEU A 217 -15.20 -6.56 15.43
C LEU A 217 -14.49 -6.57 16.80
N VAL A 218 -13.85 -5.48 17.18
CA VAL A 218 -13.15 -5.38 18.47
C VAL A 218 -14.15 -5.44 19.63
N ASP A 219 -15.28 -4.75 19.55
CA ASP A 219 -16.34 -4.79 20.55
C ASP A 219 -16.89 -6.23 20.74
N LYS A 220 -17.10 -6.95 19.62
CA LYS A 220 -17.58 -8.34 19.66
C LYS A 220 -16.52 -9.31 20.19
N LEU A 221 -15.24 -9.09 19.92
CA LEU A 221 -14.14 -9.86 20.51
C LEU A 221 -14.08 -9.68 22.03
N GLN A 222 -14.24 -8.46 22.53
CA GLN A 222 -14.33 -8.17 23.97
C GLN A 222 -15.56 -8.81 24.59
N ALA A 223 -16.71 -8.71 23.94
CA ALA A 223 -17.96 -9.33 24.40
C ALA A 223 -17.88 -10.87 24.44
N ALA A 224 -17.10 -11.47 23.52
CA ALA A 224 -16.82 -12.92 23.53
C ALA A 224 -15.87 -13.34 24.64
N GLY A 225 -15.27 -12.42 25.41
CA GLY A 225 -14.36 -12.68 26.50
C GLY A 225 -12.88 -12.72 26.10
N SER A 226 -12.51 -12.24 24.93
CA SER A 226 -11.11 -12.18 24.52
C SER A 226 -10.30 -11.28 25.46
N THR A 227 -9.18 -11.81 25.97
CA THR A 227 -8.24 -11.09 26.83
C THR A 227 -7.10 -10.42 26.07
N HIS A 228 -7.03 -10.58 24.74
CA HIS A 228 -6.02 -9.97 23.91
C HIS A 228 -6.30 -8.47 23.67
N ASP A 229 -5.23 -7.69 23.50
CA ASP A 229 -5.34 -6.32 23.05
C ASP A 229 -5.54 -6.28 21.52
N TRP A 230 -6.74 -5.91 21.10
CA TRP A 230 -7.13 -5.74 19.70
C TRP A 230 -7.12 -4.27 19.25
N SER A 231 -6.58 -3.35 20.06
CA SER A 231 -6.56 -1.92 19.74
C SER A 231 -5.88 -1.60 18.42
N HIS A 232 -4.88 -2.40 18.02
CA HIS A 232 -4.20 -2.28 16.74
C HIS A 232 -5.16 -2.46 15.54
N VAL A 233 -6.20 -3.27 15.67
CA VAL A 233 -7.19 -3.47 14.59
C VAL A 233 -7.94 -2.17 14.31
N THR A 234 -8.31 -1.39 15.34
CA THR A 234 -8.98 -0.09 15.17
C THR A 234 -8.01 1.02 14.75
N GLY A 235 -6.73 0.92 15.12
CA GLY A 235 -5.69 1.87 14.74
C GLY A 235 -5.19 1.72 13.30
N GLN A 236 -5.39 0.55 12.68
CA GLN A 236 -5.02 0.30 11.29
C GLN A 236 -6.02 0.94 10.32
N ILE A 237 -5.57 1.26 9.10
CA ILE A 237 -6.37 1.91 8.06
C ILE A 237 -6.46 1.04 6.79
N GLY A 238 -7.49 1.28 5.96
CA GLY A 238 -7.70 0.58 4.69
C GLY A 238 -8.51 -0.71 4.82
N MET A 239 -8.54 -1.52 3.76
CA MET A 239 -9.45 -2.67 3.60
C MET A 239 -9.13 -3.86 4.50
N PHE A 240 -7.91 -3.94 5.03
CA PHE A 240 -7.43 -5.13 5.74
C PHE A 240 -7.16 -4.83 7.21
N ALA A 241 -7.33 -5.85 8.06
CA ALA A 241 -6.69 -5.89 9.37
C ALA A 241 -5.57 -6.93 9.37
N TYR A 242 -4.44 -6.57 9.94
CA TYR A 242 -3.34 -7.48 10.22
C TYR A 242 -3.43 -7.86 11.70
N THR A 243 -3.90 -9.07 11.95
CA THR A 243 -4.39 -9.46 13.28
C THR A 243 -3.29 -9.93 14.23
N GLY A 244 -2.10 -10.25 13.71
CA GLY A 244 -1.04 -10.88 14.49
C GLY A 244 -1.28 -12.37 14.82
N MET A 245 -2.31 -12.99 14.25
CA MET A 245 -2.57 -14.42 14.41
C MET A 245 -1.53 -15.26 13.66
N ALA A 246 -1.06 -16.31 14.30
CA ALA A 246 -0.16 -17.29 13.70
C ALA A 246 -0.85 -18.14 12.62
N SER A 247 -0.06 -18.75 11.73
CA SER A 247 -0.57 -19.49 10.57
C SER A 247 -1.45 -20.69 10.94
N ASP A 248 -1.18 -21.35 12.06
CA ASP A 248 -2.01 -22.45 12.59
C ASP A 248 -3.40 -22.00 13.02
N MET A 249 -3.50 -20.81 13.64
CA MET A 249 -4.80 -20.19 13.97
C MET A 249 -5.59 -19.84 12.71
N CYS A 250 -4.92 -19.34 11.68
CA CYS A 250 -5.55 -19.04 10.38
C CYS A 250 -6.04 -20.31 9.67
N ASP A 251 -5.26 -21.39 9.73
CA ASP A 251 -5.65 -22.70 9.20
C ASP A 251 -6.86 -23.29 9.99
N GLU A 252 -6.90 -23.07 11.30
CA GLU A 252 -8.01 -23.48 12.16
C GLU A 252 -9.29 -22.71 11.85
N LEU A 253 -9.22 -21.38 11.65
CA LEU A 253 -10.36 -20.56 11.20
C LEU A 253 -10.92 -21.06 9.87
N THR A 254 -10.03 -21.39 8.93
CA THR A 254 -10.45 -21.91 7.63
C THR A 254 -11.10 -23.28 7.72
N SER A 255 -10.49 -24.22 8.43
CA SER A 255 -10.94 -25.62 8.48
C SER A 255 -12.17 -25.85 9.35
N LYS A 256 -12.28 -25.16 10.49
CA LYS A 256 -13.38 -25.36 11.45
C LYS A 256 -14.53 -24.38 11.28
N TYR A 257 -14.23 -23.15 10.86
CA TYR A 257 -15.22 -22.06 10.85
C TYR A 257 -15.52 -21.55 9.43
N SER A 258 -14.88 -22.10 8.39
CA SER A 258 -15.03 -21.65 7.01
C SER A 258 -14.78 -20.15 6.82
N ILE A 259 -13.87 -19.58 7.64
CA ILE A 259 -13.43 -18.19 7.55
C ILE A 259 -12.10 -18.17 6.82
N PHE A 260 -12.07 -17.58 5.62
CA PHE A 260 -10.91 -17.57 4.72
C PHE A 260 -10.12 -16.26 4.89
N LEU A 261 -8.87 -16.41 5.27
CA LEU A 261 -7.90 -15.32 5.42
C LEU A 261 -6.52 -15.79 4.97
N THR A 262 -5.56 -14.86 4.85
CA THR A 262 -4.19 -15.24 4.52
C THR A 262 -3.49 -15.79 5.76
N ARG A 263 -2.56 -16.75 5.56
CA ARG A 263 -1.87 -17.45 6.64
C ARG A 263 -0.94 -16.58 7.48
N ASP A 264 -0.69 -15.34 7.04
CA ASP A 264 0.03 -14.30 7.77
C ASP A 264 -0.86 -13.47 8.71
N GLY A 265 -2.12 -13.85 8.89
CA GLY A 265 -3.06 -13.19 9.78
C GLY A 265 -3.77 -11.98 9.19
N ARG A 266 -3.64 -11.71 7.88
CA ARG A 266 -4.37 -10.62 7.22
C ARG A 266 -5.78 -11.03 6.87
N ILE A 267 -6.78 -10.30 7.39
CA ILE A 267 -8.20 -10.47 7.10
C ILE A 267 -8.77 -9.26 6.35
N SER A 268 -9.70 -9.49 5.41
CA SER A 268 -10.42 -8.40 4.72
C SER A 268 -11.63 -7.97 5.52
N LEU A 269 -11.62 -6.73 6.01
CA LEU A 269 -12.74 -6.15 6.75
C LEU A 269 -13.91 -5.74 5.84
N ALA A 270 -13.65 -5.59 4.54
CA ALA A 270 -14.70 -5.32 3.56
C ALA A 270 -15.72 -6.47 3.45
N GLY A 271 -15.33 -7.68 3.83
CA GLY A 271 -16.23 -8.85 3.89
C GLY A 271 -17.11 -8.92 5.14
N LEU A 272 -16.82 -8.11 6.16
CA LEU A 272 -17.63 -8.06 7.38
C LEU A 272 -18.91 -7.25 7.16
N ASN A 273 -19.94 -7.63 7.87
CA ASN A 273 -21.22 -6.92 7.99
C ASN A 273 -21.90 -7.27 9.31
N ASP A 274 -23.00 -6.59 9.64
CA ASP A 274 -23.72 -6.78 10.90
C ASP A 274 -24.20 -8.21 11.11
N GLY A 275 -24.45 -8.96 10.02
CA GLY A 275 -24.92 -10.36 10.08
C GLY A 275 -23.82 -11.40 10.31
N ASN A 276 -22.52 -11.07 10.09
CA ASN A 276 -21.45 -12.05 10.21
C ASN A 276 -20.34 -11.67 11.20
N VAL A 277 -20.25 -10.41 11.62
CA VAL A 277 -19.14 -9.92 12.46
C VAL A 277 -19.08 -10.63 13.82
N GLU A 278 -20.21 -10.95 14.42
CA GLU A 278 -20.27 -11.67 15.70
C GLU A 278 -19.79 -13.13 15.55
N TYR A 279 -20.18 -13.80 14.46
CA TYR A 279 -19.68 -15.13 14.14
C TYR A 279 -18.16 -15.12 13.97
N VAL A 280 -17.63 -14.14 13.23
CA VAL A 280 -16.19 -14.00 13.00
C VAL A 280 -15.45 -13.71 14.31
N ALA A 281 -15.97 -12.82 15.15
CA ALA A 281 -15.38 -12.51 16.46
C ALA A 281 -15.32 -13.73 17.39
N ASN A 282 -16.41 -14.47 17.49
CA ASN A 282 -16.48 -15.70 18.31
C ASN A 282 -15.48 -16.76 17.80
N ALA A 283 -15.35 -16.92 16.48
CA ALA A 283 -14.40 -17.85 15.90
C ALA A 283 -12.94 -17.43 16.15
N ILE A 284 -12.63 -16.14 16.00
CA ILE A 284 -11.29 -15.60 16.29
C ILE A 284 -10.98 -15.80 17.78
N HIS A 285 -11.91 -15.48 18.69
CA HIS A 285 -11.73 -15.74 20.13
C HIS A 285 -11.43 -17.22 20.39
N ALA A 286 -12.22 -18.14 19.85
CA ALA A 286 -12.05 -19.57 20.07
C ALA A 286 -10.69 -20.11 19.61
N VAL A 287 -10.11 -19.59 18.53
CA VAL A 287 -8.79 -20.05 18.05
C VAL A 287 -7.61 -19.35 18.73
N THR A 288 -7.84 -18.21 19.35
CA THR A 288 -6.80 -17.40 20.03
C THR A 288 -6.81 -17.56 21.55
N ASP A 289 -7.85 -18.15 22.13
CA ASP A 289 -7.97 -18.32 23.58
C ASP A 289 -6.79 -19.11 24.15
N GLY A 290 -6.15 -18.55 25.18
CA GLY A 290 -4.98 -19.15 25.83
C GLY A 290 -3.70 -19.19 24.97
N LYS A 291 -3.68 -18.60 23.79
CA LYS A 291 -2.51 -18.54 22.87
C LYS A 291 -2.01 -17.10 22.72
N SER A 292 -0.74 -16.93 22.31
CA SER A 292 -0.22 -15.61 21.92
C SER A 292 -0.64 -15.27 20.50
N ILE A 293 -1.07 -14.02 20.24
CA ILE A 293 -1.40 -13.50 18.90
C ILE A 293 -0.25 -12.69 18.27
N THR A 294 0.87 -12.53 18.95
CA THR A 294 2.07 -11.88 18.37
C THR A 294 2.84 -12.94 17.60
N ALA A 295 2.81 -12.86 16.27
CA ALA A 295 3.59 -13.72 15.37
C ALA A 295 5.05 -13.27 15.29
#